data_8dfbd186e8e9e346bca8c00980658d17
#
_entry.id   8dfbd186e8e9e346bca8c00980658d17
#
_cell.length_a   1.000
_cell.length_b   1.000
_cell.length_c   1.000
_cell.angle_alpha   90.00
_cell.angle_beta   90.00
_cell.angle_gamma   90.00
#
_symmetry.space_group_name_H-M   'P 1'
#
loop_
_entity.id
_entity.type
_entity.pdbx_description
1 polymer ?
#
loop_
_entity_poly.entity_id
_entity_poly.type
_entity_poly.pdbx_seq_one_letter_code
_entity_poly.pdbx_strand_id
1 'polypeptide(L)' 'MTEVVVYSKPGCCLCDDIKEKLEVLQRSHSFSLRVVNILDDSEAHEKFKEEIPVVFINGKKTFKYYLNEEQFLKKLA' A
#
# COMPACT_ATOMS: atom_id res chain seq x y z
N MET A 1 -2.29 -15.42 7.19
CA MET A 1 -2.14 -14.01 7.57
C MET A 1 -2.18 -13.14 6.33
N THR A 2 -2.90 -12.05 6.38
CA THR A 2 -3.02 -11.12 5.24
C THR A 2 -1.71 -10.36 5.03
N GLU A 3 -1.26 -10.28 3.81
CA GLU A 3 -0.06 -9.53 3.44
C GLU A 3 -0.45 -8.29 2.65
N VAL A 4 0.00 -7.13 3.11
CA VAL A 4 -0.26 -5.85 2.45
C VAL A 4 1.06 -5.27 1.98
N VAL A 5 1.12 -4.92 0.70
CA VAL A 5 2.31 -4.31 0.10
C VAL A 5 1.92 -2.97 -0.50
N VAL A 6 2.68 -1.93 -0.15
CA VAL A 6 2.47 -0.58 -0.67
C VAL A 6 3.65 -0.19 -1.53
N TYR A 7 3.40 0.18 -2.77
CA TYR A 7 4.43 0.73 -3.66
C TYR A 7 4.38 2.24 -3.58
N SER A 8 5.51 2.85 -3.24
CA SER A 8 5.60 4.29 -3.01
C SER A 8 6.93 4.84 -3.50
N LYS A 9 7.09 6.16 -3.43
CA LYS A 9 8.37 6.80 -3.69
C LYS A 9 8.58 7.94 -2.70
N PRO A 10 9.84 8.37 -2.46
CA PRO A 10 10.12 9.52 -1.59
C PRO A 10 9.44 10.79 -2.11
N GLY A 11 8.97 11.62 -1.17
CA GLY A 11 8.35 12.89 -1.51
C GLY A 11 6.90 12.80 -1.98
N CYS A 12 6.28 11.63 -1.89
CA CYS A 12 4.88 11.46 -2.27
C CYS A 12 3.99 11.62 -1.06
N CYS A 13 3.21 12.70 -1.00
CA CYS A 13 2.33 12.98 0.14
C CYS A 13 1.23 11.92 0.28
N LEU A 14 0.67 11.48 -0.84
CA LEU A 14 -0.37 10.46 -0.82
C LEU A 14 0.17 9.13 -0.31
N CYS A 15 1.41 8.81 -0.64
CA CYS A 15 2.06 7.60 -0.15
C CYS A 15 2.24 7.65 1.37
N ASP A 16 2.64 8.81 1.89
CA ASP A 16 2.81 9.00 3.33
C ASP A 16 1.48 8.86 4.06
N ASP A 17 0.40 9.41 3.52
CA ASP A 17 -0.94 9.30 4.09
C ASP A 17 -1.38 7.83 4.19
N ILE A 18 -1.17 7.07 3.12
CA ILE A 18 -1.55 5.66 3.10
C ILE A 18 -0.72 4.86 4.10
N LYS A 19 0.58 5.10 4.17
CA LYS A 19 1.45 4.42 5.13
C LYS A 19 1.00 4.68 6.55
N GLU A 20 0.69 5.92 6.88
CA GLU A 20 0.23 6.30 8.21
C GLU A 20 -1.09 5.59 8.55
N LYS A 21 -2.04 5.59 7.63
CA LYS A 21 -3.33 4.92 7.84
C LYS A 21 -3.15 3.42 8.06
N LEU A 22 -2.29 2.78 7.28
CA LEU A 22 -2.04 1.35 7.42
C LEU A 22 -1.34 1.02 8.74
N GLU A 23 -0.43 1.86 9.19
CA GLU A 23 0.24 1.69 10.47
C GLU A 23 -0.75 1.76 11.64
N VAL A 24 -1.69 2.71 11.57
CA VAL A 24 -2.74 2.84 12.59
C VAL A 24 -3.65 1.62 12.58
N LEU A 25 -4.06 1.17 11.40
CA LEU A 25 -4.92 -0.01 11.28
C LEU A 25 -4.22 -1.28 11.76
N GLN A 26 -2.90 -1.34 11.58
CA GLN A 26 -2.11 -2.49 12.03
C GLN A 26 -2.13 -2.70 13.54
N ARG A 27 -2.38 -1.63 14.28
CA ARG A 27 -2.49 -1.71 15.74
C ARG A 27 -3.75 -2.45 16.18
N SER A 28 -4.81 -2.39 15.39
CA SER A 28 -6.11 -2.99 15.69
C SER A 28 -6.38 -4.27 14.92
N HIS A 29 -5.67 -4.48 13.81
CA HIS A 29 -5.90 -5.61 12.92
C HIS A 29 -4.56 -6.28 12.60
N SER A 30 -4.54 -7.60 12.61
CA SER A 30 -3.31 -8.35 12.32
C SER A 30 -3.11 -8.53 10.83
N PHE A 31 -2.07 -7.91 10.29
CA PHE A 31 -1.63 -8.15 8.91
C PHE A 31 -0.16 -7.74 8.77
N SER A 32 0.50 -8.32 7.78
CA SER A 32 1.86 -7.93 7.43
C SER A 32 1.83 -6.68 6.57
N LEU A 33 2.69 -5.72 6.89
CA LEU A 33 2.81 -4.51 6.08
C LEU A 33 4.22 -4.40 5.52
N ARG A 34 4.31 -4.25 4.21
CA ARG A 34 5.58 -4.05 3.53
C ARG A 34 5.47 -2.82 2.64
N VAL A 35 6.43 -1.94 2.75
CA VAL A 35 6.50 -0.74 1.91
C VAL A 35 7.67 -0.88 0.95
N VAL A 36 7.40 -0.78 -0.34
CA VAL A 36 8.41 -0.91 -1.39
C VAL A 36 8.62 0.44 -2.06
N ASN A 37 9.87 0.89 -2.09
CA ASN A 37 10.25 2.11 -2.81
C ASN A 37 10.46 1.72 -4.27
N ILE A 38 9.64 2.28 -5.17
CA ILE A 38 9.72 1.93 -6.60
C ILE A 38 11.05 2.35 -7.24
N LEU A 39 11.78 3.26 -6.60
CA LEU A 39 13.09 3.67 -7.10
C LEU A 39 14.15 2.57 -6.90
N ASP A 40 13.90 1.65 -5.97
CA ASP A 40 14.79 0.53 -5.70
C ASP A 40 14.47 -0.69 -6.58
N ASP A 41 13.38 -0.65 -7.31
CA ASP A 41 12.94 -1.76 -8.15
C ASP A 41 12.54 -1.20 -9.53
N SER A 42 13.39 -1.43 -10.53
CA SER A 42 13.17 -0.89 -11.87
C SER A 42 11.88 -1.42 -12.51
N GLU A 43 11.51 -2.65 -12.21
CA GLU A 43 10.28 -3.24 -12.72
C GLU A 43 9.04 -2.56 -12.12
N ALA A 44 9.06 -2.35 -10.81
CA ALA A 44 7.99 -1.64 -10.13
C ALA A 44 7.90 -0.20 -10.59
N HIS A 45 9.05 0.45 -10.80
CA HIS A 45 9.10 1.82 -11.30
C HIS A 45 8.41 1.92 -12.67
N GLU A 46 8.72 1.01 -13.58
CA GLU A 46 8.11 0.99 -14.90
C GLU A 46 6.60 0.80 -14.83
N LYS A 47 6.14 -0.09 -13.97
CA LYS A 47 4.73 -0.42 -13.87
C LYS A 47 3.91 0.63 -13.12
N PHE A 48 4.47 1.23 -12.08
CA PHE A 48 3.69 2.03 -11.15
C PHE A 48 4.09 3.50 -11.06
N LYS A 49 5.02 3.96 -11.85
CA LYS A 49 5.53 5.35 -11.75
C LYS A 49 4.44 6.42 -11.83
N GLU A 50 3.34 6.14 -12.50
CA GLU A 50 2.23 7.06 -12.65
C GLU A 50 1.00 6.64 -11.82
N GLU A 51 1.07 5.52 -11.13
CA GLU A 51 -0.06 4.98 -10.38
C GLU A 51 0.17 4.93 -8.87
N ILE A 52 1.31 5.38 -8.40
CA ILE A 52 1.62 5.37 -6.97
C ILE A 52 0.79 6.40 -6.23
N PRO A 53 0.42 6.14 -4.98
CA PRO A 53 0.66 4.90 -4.25
C PRO A 53 -0.25 3.76 -4.73
N VAL A 54 0.29 2.56 -4.74
CA VAL A 54 -0.47 1.36 -5.11
C VAL A 54 -0.43 0.39 -3.92
N VAL A 55 -1.60 -0.12 -3.54
CA VAL A 55 -1.71 -1.07 -2.44
C VAL A 55 -2.12 -2.42 -2.96
N PHE A 56 -1.31 -3.43 -2.65
CA PHE A 56 -1.61 -4.83 -2.97
C PHE A 56 -1.98 -5.57 -1.71
N ILE A 57 -3.04 -6.35 -1.76
CA ILE A 57 -3.46 -7.22 -0.67
C ILE A 57 -3.41 -8.65 -1.17
N ASN A 58 -2.56 -9.48 -0.53
CA ASN A 58 -2.33 -10.87 -0.91
C ASN A 58 -1.97 -11.03 -2.40
N GLY A 59 -1.18 -10.09 -2.92
CA GLY A 59 -0.72 -10.14 -4.30
C GLY A 59 -1.67 -9.55 -5.33
N LYS A 60 -2.80 -9.03 -4.89
CA LYS A 60 -3.78 -8.41 -5.79
C LYS A 60 -3.78 -6.89 -5.63
N LYS A 61 -3.70 -6.19 -6.75
CA LYS A 61 -3.81 -4.74 -6.77
C LYS A 61 -5.21 -4.34 -6.34
N THR A 62 -5.31 -3.66 -5.21
CA THR A 62 -6.61 -3.36 -4.58
C THR A 62 -6.93 -1.87 -4.59
N PHE A 63 -5.95 -1.02 -4.28
CA PHE A 63 -6.14 0.42 -4.24
C PHE A 63 -5.02 1.13 -4.98
N LYS A 64 -5.33 2.30 -5.52
CA LYS A 64 -4.31 3.21 -6.05
C LYS A 64 -4.72 4.65 -5.74
N TYR A 65 -3.73 5.51 -5.48
CA TYR A 65 -3.84 6.93 -5.14
C TYR A 65 -4.37 7.18 -3.73
N TYR A 66 -5.35 6.42 -3.25
CA TYR A 66 -5.89 6.58 -1.91
C TYR A 66 -6.35 5.24 -1.37
N LEU A 67 -6.57 5.21 -0.05
CA LEU A 67 -7.00 4.01 0.64
C LEU A 67 -8.39 4.25 1.24
N ASN A 68 -9.33 3.37 0.91
CA ASN A 68 -10.64 3.36 1.55
C ASN A 68 -10.58 2.38 2.72
N GLU A 69 -10.61 2.90 3.95
CA GLU A 69 -10.48 2.07 5.14
C GLU A 69 -11.58 1.03 5.27
N GLU A 70 -12.81 1.39 4.97
CA GLU A 70 -13.94 0.47 5.07
C GLU A 70 -13.76 -0.71 4.11
N GLN A 71 -13.39 -0.43 2.87
CA GLN A 71 -13.14 -1.47 1.88
C GLN A 71 -11.92 -2.31 2.24
N PHE A 72 -10.89 -1.66 2.78
CA PHE A 72 -9.69 -2.34 3.22
C PHE A 72 -10.01 -3.36 4.32
N LEU A 73 -10.80 -2.97 5.31
CA LEU A 73 -11.17 -3.86 6.40
C LEU A 73 -11.99 -5.05 5.91
N LYS A 74 -12.84 -4.87 4.92
CA LYS A 74 -13.58 -5.97 4.30
C LYS A 74 -12.64 -6.96 3.62
N LYS A 75 -11.55 -6.48 3.04
CA LYS A 75 -10.58 -7.34 2.40
C LYS A 75 -9.73 -8.15 3.38
N LEU A 76 -9.64 -7.69 4.63
CA LEU A 76 -8.93 -8.41 5.67
C LEU A 76 -9.74 -9.56 6.25
N ALA A 77 -11.05 -9.48 6.14
CA ALA A 77 -11.95 -10.48 6.71
C ALA A 77 -11.92 -11.81 5.96
#